data_84e3a66279521da1917b4e03716b67d4
#
_entry.id   84e3a66279521da1917b4e03716b67d4
#
_cell.length_a   1.000
_cell.length_b   1.000
_cell.length_c   1.000
_cell.angle_alpha   90.00
_cell.angle_beta   90.00
_cell.angle_gamma   90.00
#
_symmetry.space_group_name_H-M   'P 1'
#
loop_
_entity.id
_entity.type
_entity.pdbx_description
1 polymer ?
#
loop_
_entity_poly.entity_id
_entity_poly.type
_entity_poly.pdbx_seq_one_letter_code
_entity_poly.pdbx_strand_id
1 'polypeptide(L)'
;MSVRSEGAPCAAEWTDRIDEEVTVTASRQTGRRSIASNKRARHDYTILKTYEAGIVLVGNEVKSLRAGHASLAGAFVQEHDGELMLHGLHIPEHAYGRHRARVLDQPRRTRKLLLHRSEIDKIIVRLGDVGVTVVPLSLYFQNGWAKVEIALARGRRSFDKRQAIAQRDADREIARELSDRLRGRRRRTRGSS
;
A
#
# COMPACT_ATOMS: atom_id res chain seq x y z
N MET A 1 -3.66 -39.46 49.73
CA MET A 1 -4.37 -39.12 48.49
C MET A 1 -3.60 -38.03 47.83
N SER A 2 -2.94 -38.40 46.72
CA SER A 2 -1.93 -37.61 46.01
C SER A 2 -2.63 -36.82 44.90
N VAL A 3 -2.54 -35.50 44.88
CA VAL A 3 -3.03 -34.66 43.78
C VAL A 3 -1.80 -34.27 42.93
N ARG A 4 -1.75 -34.82 41.72
CA ARG A 4 -0.74 -34.49 40.73
C ARG A 4 -1.03 -33.12 40.13
N SER A 5 -0.04 -32.23 40.18
CA SER A 5 0.02 -30.98 39.43
C SER A 5 0.43 -31.26 37.98
N GLU A 6 -0.50 -31.10 37.04
CA GLU A 6 -0.18 -31.13 35.62
C GLU A 6 0.39 -29.78 35.20
N GLY A 7 1.61 -29.85 34.64
CA GLY A 7 2.39 -28.71 34.17
C GLY A 7 1.80 -28.08 32.93
N ALA A 8 1.84 -26.76 32.88
CA ALA A 8 1.56 -25.95 31.69
C ALA A 8 2.63 -26.18 30.61
N PRO A 9 2.25 -26.30 29.32
CA PRO A 9 3.23 -26.43 28.25
C PRO A 9 3.94 -25.11 27.99
N CYS A 10 5.24 -25.28 27.84
CA CYS A 10 6.25 -24.26 27.61
C CYS A 10 6.01 -23.47 26.31
N ALA A 11 6.23 -22.14 26.36
CA ALA A 11 6.05 -21.15 25.31
C ALA A 11 7.14 -21.22 24.20
N ALA A 12 7.38 -22.36 23.59
CA ALA A 12 8.48 -22.57 22.63
C ALA A 12 8.06 -23.04 21.23
N GLU A 13 6.78 -23.02 20.87
CA GLU A 13 6.34 -23.59 19.58
C GLU A 13 5.61 -22.63 18.62
N TRP A 14 5.86 -21.31 18.75
CA TRP A 14 5.22 -20.31 17.87
C TRP A 14 6.15 -19.60 16.88
N THR A 15 7.38 -20.09 16.66
CA THR A 15 8.36 -19.40 15.81
C THR A 15 8.51 -19.94 14.40
N ASP A 16 7.76 -20.98 13.98
CA ASP A 16 8.12 -21.69 12.76
C ASP A 16 6.96 -21.85 11.74
N ARG A 17 6.20 -20.76 11.49
CA ARG A 17 5.22 -20.79 10.40
C ARG A 17 4.91 -19.43 9.78
N ILE A 18 5.92 -18.60 9.46
CA ILE A 18 5.76 -17.31 8.76
C ILE A 18 6.60 -17.18 7.48
N ASP A 19 7.14 -18.27 6.96
CA ASP A 19 7.83 -18.29 5.67
C ASP A 19 6.99 -19.03 4.61
N GLU A 20 5.73 -18.57 4.40
CA GLU A 20 4.97 -19.05 3.24
C GLU A 20 4.52 -17.87 2.40
N GLU A 21 5.27 -17.68 1.31
CA GLU A 21 4.90 -17.10 0.02
C GLU A 21 4.16 -15.75 0.02
N VAL A 22 4.93 -14.66 0.06
CA VAL A 22 4.50 -13.41 -0.59
C VAL A 22 4.58 -13.62 -2.12
N THR A 23 3.73 -14.48 -2.63
CA THR A 23 3.45 -14.52 -4.06
C THR A 23 2.68 -13.26 -4.38
N VAL A 24 3.37 -12.27 -4.96
CA VAL A 24 2.75 -11.11 -5.59
C VAL A 24 2.00 -11.63 -6.81
N THR A 25 0.82 -12.20 -6.58
CA THR A 25 -0.12 -12.49 -7.64
C THR A 25 -0.58 -11.16 -8.23
N ALA A 26 0.02 -10.79 -9.36
CA ALA A 26 -0.53 -9.81 -10.28
C ALA A 26 -1.84 -10.36 -10.84
N SER A 27 -2.89 -10.42 -10.02
CA SER A 27 -4.22 -10.78 -10.46
C SER A 27 -4.71 -9.70 -11.42
N ARG A 28 -5.02 -10.11 -12.63
CA ARG A 28 -5.71 -9.33 -13.67
C ARG A 28 -6.99 -8.75 -13.06
N GLN A 29 -6.92 -7.51 -12.57
CA GLN A 29 -8.08 -6.80 -12.02
C GLN A 29 -8.85 -6.15 -13.15
N THR A 30 -9.72 -6.90 -13.77
CA THR A 30 -10.76 -6.42 -14.67
C THR A 30 -11.59 -5.36 -13.94
N GLY A 31 -11.53 -4.09 -14.42
CA GLY A 31 -12.31 -2.99 -13.86
C GLY A 31 -11.62 -2.08 -12.82
N ARG A 32 -10.33 -2.27 -12.50
CA ARG A 32 -9.58 -1.38 -11.61
C ARG A 32 -9.00 -0.19 -12.37
N ARG A 33 -9.51 1.02 -12.08
CA ARG A 33 -8.97 2.28 -12.61
C ARG A 33 -8.08 2.95 -11.56
N SER A 34 -6.77 2.93 -11.75
CA SER A 34 -5.82 3.62 -10.87
C SER A 34 -5.95 5.14 -10.99
N ILE A 35 -5.93 5.84 -9.85
CA ILE A 35 -6.00 7.30 -9.75
C ILE A 35 -4.65 7.86 -9.31
N ALA A 36 -4.12 7.36 -8.20
CA ALA A 36 -2.85 7.80 -7.65
C ALA A 36 -2.07 6.62 -7.05
N SER A 37 -0.75 6.67 -7.10
CA SER A 37 0.11 5.67 -6.49
C SER A 37 1.27 6.33 -5.73
N ASN A 38 1.60 5.77 -4.57
CA ASN A 38 2.69 6.23 -3.72
C ASN A 38 3.95 5.42 -4.00
N LYS A 39 4.71 5.82 -5.03
CA LYS A 39 5.98 5.16 -5.36
C LYS A 39 7.02 5.28 -4.24
N ARG A 40 7.00 6.38 -3.47
CA ARG A 40 7.91 6.62 -2.34
C ARG A 40 7.71 5.62 -1.20
N ALA A 41 6.47 5.24 -0.91
CA ALA A 41 6.18 4.28 0.14
C ALA A 41 6.93 2.94 -0.09
N ARG A 42 6.95 2.45 -1.31
CA ARG A 42 7.67 1.21 -1.67
C ARG A 42 9.21 1.35 -1.61
N HIS A 43 9.72 2.58 -1.70
CA HIS A 43 11.13 2.86 -1.59
C HIS A 43 11.57 3.02 -0.13
N ASP A 44 10.79 3.76 0.66
CA ASP A 44 11.16 4.16 2.01
C ASP A 44 10.81 3.13 3.08
N TYR A 45 9.88 2.21 2.78
CA TYR A 45 9.37 1.23 3.72
C TYR A 45 9.50 -0.19 3.19
N THR A 46 9.69 -1.14 4.11
CA THR A 46 9.49 -2.57 3.86
C THR A 46 8.03 -2.90 4.12
N ILE A 47 7.33 -3.39 3.11
CA ILE A 47 5.92 -3.77 3.21
C ILE A 47 5.84 -5.12 3.90
N LEU A 48 5.09 -5.20 5.00
CA LEU A 48 4.84 -6.43 5.75
C LEU A 48 3.56 -7.11 5.27
N LYS A 49 2.47 -6.32 5.13
CA LYS A 49 1.17 -6.82 4.68
C LYS A 49 0.37 -5.71 4.03
N THR A 50 -0.44 -6.03 3.03
CA THR A 50 -1.34 -5.10 2.36
C THR A 50 -2.80 -5.41 2.69
N TYR A 51 -3.63 -4.36 2.75
CA TYR A 51 -5.07 -4.45 2.95
C TYR A 51 -5.78 -3.53 1.98
N GLU A 52 -6.99 -3.89 1.58
CA GLU A 52 -7.85 -3.07 0.76
C GLU A 52 -8.90 -2.40 1.65
N ALA A 53 -8.96 -1.08 1.62
CA ALA A 53 -9.89 -0.28 2.41
C ALA A 53 -10.82 0.52 1.52
N GLY A 54 -12.09 0.65 1.89
CA GLY A 54 -12.96 1.70 1.40
C GLY A 54 -12.57 3.05 2.00
N ILE A 55 -13.00 4.14 1.39
CA ILE A 55 -12.73 5.50 1.88
C ILE A 55 -14.02 6.33 1.88
N VAL A 56 -14.26 7.06 2.98
CA VAL A 56 -15.39 7.97 3.12
C VAL A 56 -15.07 9.31 2.44
N LEU A 57 -15.81 9.63 1.38
CA LEU A 57 -15.62 10.81 0.54
C LEU A 57 -16.87 11.68 0.50
N VAL A 58 -16.67 12.97 0.25
CA VAL A 58 -17.73 13.93 -0.07
C VAL A 58 -17.93 13.96 -1.60
N GLY A 59 -19.12 14.36 -2.06
CA GLY A 59 -19.47 14.35 -3.49
C GLY A 59 -18.51 15.12 -4.39
N ASN A 60 -17.98 16.27 -3.94
CA ASN A 60 -16.98 17.06 -4.67
C ASN A 60 -15.66 16.33 -4.82
N GLU A 61 -15.21 15.57 -3.78
CA GLU A 61 -14.00 14.75 -3.83
C GLU A 61 -14.14 13.61 -4.84
N VAL A 62 -15.30 12.95 -4.89
CA VAL A 62 -15.56 11.88 -5.86
C VAL A 62 -15.45 12.40 -7.29
N LYS A 63 -15.93 13.62 -7.56
CA LYS A 63 -15.80 14.26 -8.89
C LYS A 63 -14.33 14.50 -9.25
N SER A 64 -13.54 15.06 -8.32
CA SER A 64 -12.09 15.28 -8.52
C SER A 64 -11.34 13.96 -8.73
N LEU A 65 -11.67 12.91 -7.98
CA LEU A 65 -11.09 11.58 -8.16
C LEU A 65 -11.43 10.95 -9.50
N ARG A 66 -12.67 11.13 -10.00
CA ARG A 66 -13.07 10.68 -11.33
C ARG A 66 -12.30 11.40 -12.44
N ALA A 67 -11.93 12.66 -12.22
CA ALA A 67 -11.04 13.43 -13.10
C ALA A 67 -9.56 13.00 -12.98
N GLY A 68 -9.23 12.12 -12.04
CA GLY A 68 -7.86 11.62 -11.83
C GLY A 68 -6.99 12.52 -10.94
N HIS A 69 -7.57 13.48 -10.26
CA HIS A 69 -6.83 14.45 -9.44
C HIS A 69 -6.76 13.98 -7.99
N ALA A 70 -5.63 13.38 -7.61
CA ALA A 70 -5.29 13.06 -6.22
C ALA A 70 -3.79 12.88 -6.03
N SER A 71 -3.29 13.15 -4.83
CA SER A 71 -1.89 12.89 -4.46
C SER A 71 -1.80 12.21 -3.09
N LEU A 72 -1.09 11.09 -3.05
CA LEU A 72 -0.77 10.33 -1.83
C LEU A 72 0.57 10.75 -1.22
N ALA A 73 1.21 11.80 -1.72
CA ALA A 73 2.51 12.25 -1.24
C ALA A 73 2.40 12.75 0.21
N GLY A 74 3.15 12.10 1.12
CA GLY A 74 3.12 12.42 2.55
C GLY A 74 1.85 11.95 3.28
N ALA A 75 0.99 11.17 2.65
CA ALA A 75 -0.17 10.58 3.31
C ALA A 75 0.25 9.39 4.20
N PHE A 76 -0.42 9.26 5.33
CA PHE A 76 -0.24 8.16 6.30
C PHE A 76 -1.57 7.81 6.94
N VAL A 77 -1.64 6.63 7.55
CA VAL A 77 -2.82 6.17 8.27
C VAL A 77 -2.52 6.13 9.76
N GLN A 78 -3.44 6.65 10.55
CA GLN A 78 -3.37 6.64 12.01
C GLN A 78 -4.66 6.03 12.58
N GLU A 79 -4.53 5.33 13.68
CA GLU A 79 -5.65 4.87 14.47
C GLU A 79 -6.19 6.02 15.34
N HIS A 80 -7.50 6.12 15.42
CA HIS A 80 -8.22 7.04 16.30
C HIS A 80 -9.54 6.41 16.73
N ASP A 81 -9.74 6.25 18.04
CA ASP A 81 -10.94 5.65 18.64
C ASP A 81 -11.31 4.27 18.08
N GLY A 82 -10.31 3.44 17.80
CA GLY A 82 -10.50 2.10 17.24
C GLY A 82 -10.89 2.09 15.77
N GLU A 83 -10.70 3.21 15.06
CA GLU A 83 -10.92 3.38 13.63
C GLU A 83 -9.63 3.81 12.92
N LEU A 84 -9.54 3.56 11.63
CA LEU A 84 -8.38 3.97 10.84
C LEU A 84 -8.70 5.23 10.05
N MET A 85 -7.88 6.26 10.26
CA MET A 85 -8.01 7.56 9.62
C MET A 85 -6.85 7.82 8.65
N LEU A 86 -7.17 8.21 7.43
CA LEU A 86 -6.20 8.59 6.42
C LEU A 86 -5.94 10.10 6.47
N HIS A 87 -4.71 10.46 6.78
CA HIS A 87 -4.21 11.83 6.85
C HIS A 87 -3.37 12.18 5.61
N GLY A 88 -3.36 13.46 5.23
CA GLY A 88 -2.46 13.99 4.22
C GLY A 88 -2.80 13.61 2.77
N LEU A 89 -3.86 12.85 2.51
CA LEU A 89 -4.36 12.65 1.15
C LEU A 89 -4.86 13.97 0.58
N HIS A 90 -4.21 14.47 -0.47
CA HIS A 90 -4.59 15.68 -1.16
C HIS A 90 -5.52 15.38 -2.33
N ILE A 91 -6.74 15.93 -2.28
CA ILE A 91 -7.72 15.91 -3.35
C ILE A 91 -8.10 17.37 -3.64
N PRO A 92 -7.72 17.95 -4.79
CA PRO A 92 -8.06 19.32 -5.10
C PRO A 92 -9.58 19.49 -5.29
N GLU A 93 -10.07 20.68 -5.01
CA GLU A 93 -11.45 21.03 -5.25
C GLU A 93 -11.79 20.94 -6.74
N HIS A 94 -12.99 20.47 -7.05
CA HIS A 94 -13.45 20.42 -8.43
C HIS A 94 -13.89 21.82 -8.88
N ALA A 95 -13.44 22.28 -10.04
CA ALA A 95 -13.59 23.64 -10.57
C ALA A 95 -15.04 24.16 -10.63
N TYR A 96 -16.03 23.29 -10.67
CA TYR A 96 -17.45 23.64 -10.73
C TYR A 96 -18.16 23.67 -9.35
N GLY A 97 -17.42 23.47 -8.25
CA GLY A 97 -17.96 23.38 -6.88
C GLY A 97 -17.98 24.70 -6.12
N ARG A 98 -18.10 25.87 -6.78
CA ARG A 98 -17.99 27.21 -6.17
C ARG A 98 -19.09 27.61 -5.18
N HIS A 99 -19.98 26.75 -4.75
CA HIS A 99 -21.02 27.07 -3.80
C HIS A 99 -20.71 26.55 -2.42
N ARG A 100 -20.29 27.48 -1.53
CA ARG A 100 -20.01 27.33 -0.10
C ARG A 100 -18.88 26.35 0.23
N ALA A 101 -17.67 26.89 0.37
CA ALA A 101 -16.57 26.26 1.08
C ALA A 101 -17.04 25.83 2.49
N ARG A 102 -17.47 24.57 2.62
CA ARG A 102 -17.70 23.95 3.92
C ARG A 102 -16.35 23.48 4.45
N VAL A 103 -16.22 23.41 5.76
CA VAL A 103 -15.04 22.83 6.44
C VAL A 103 -14.70 21.43 5.90
N LEU A 104 -15.70 20.73 5.34
CA LEU A 104 -15.57 19.41 4.71
C LEU A 104 -14.93 19.44 3.30
N ASP A 105 -14.74 20.60 2.69
CA ASP A 105 -14.18 20.74 1.33
C ASP A 105 -12.66 21.01 1.35
N GLN A 106 -12.01 20.90 2.53
CA GLN A 106 -10.55 21.08 2.63
C GLN A 106 -9.81 19.98 1.85
N PRO A 107 -8.88 20.35 0.95
CA PRO A 107 -8.18 19.38 0.10
C PRO A 107 -7.41 18.29 0.86
N ARG A 108 -6.93 18.60 2.07
CA ARG A 108 -6.13 17.68 2.91
C ARG A 108 -6.83 17.22 4.19
N ARG A 109 -8.16 17.26 4.23
CA ARG A 109 -8.89 16.79 5.41
C ARG A 109 -8.57 15.32 5.73
N THR A 110 -8.76 14.94 6.97
CA THR A 110 -8.73 13.56 7.41
C THR A 110 -9.93 12.78 6.89
N ARG A 111 -9.73 11.55 6.45
CA ARG A 111 -10.77 10.69 5.88
C ARG A 111 -10.79 9.35 6.56
N LYS A 112 -11.98 8.89 6.97
CA LYS A 112 -12.17 7.58 7.57
C LYS A 112 -11.97 6.49 6.51
N LEU A 113 -11.25 5.44 6.89
CA LEU A 113 -11.12 4.21 6.12
C LEU A 113 -12.14 3.17 6.60
N LEU A 114 -12.66 2.41 5.65
CA LEU A 114 -13.65 1.36 5.90
C LEU A 114 -12.99 0.01 5.63
N LEU A 115 -12.84 -0.77 6.70
CA LEU A 115 -12.33 -2.15 6.68
C LEU A 115 -13.20 -3.03 7.56
N HIS A 116 -13.02 -4.34 7.45
CA HIS A 116 -13.63 -5.29 8.39
C HIS A 116 -13.02 -5.11 9.79
N ARG A 117 -13.85 -5.25 10.82
CA ARG A 117 -13.41 -5.08 12.22
C ARG A 117 -12.21 -5.95 12.56
N SER A 118 -12.24 -7.21 12.12
CA SER A 118 -11.12 -8.14 12.31
C SER A 118 -9.81 -7.72 11.66
N GLU A 119 -9.85 -6.93 10.57
CA GLU A 119 -8.67 -6.37 9.92
C GLU A 119 -8.15 -5.16 10.67
N ILE A 120 -9.06 -4.29 11.13
CA ILE A 120 -8.72 -3.13 11.95
C ILE A 120 -8.01 -3.60 13.22
N ASP A 121 -8.55 -4.58 13.94
CA ASP A 121 -7.96 -5.10 15.19
C ASP A 121 -6.54 -5.66 14.94
N LYS A 122 -6.34 -6.41 13.85
CA LYS A 122 -5.01 -6.91 13.45
C LYS A 122 -4.02 -5.80 13.14
N ILE A 123 -4.48 -4.72 12.50
CA ILE A 123 -3.64 -3.56 12.18
C ILE A 123 -3.27 -2.81 13.43
N ILE A 124 -4.23 -2.57 14.35
CA ILE A 124 -4.00 -1.86 15.61
C ILE A 124 -2.97 -2.59 16.47
N VAL A 125 -3.11 -3.92 16.65
CA VAL A 125 -2.13 -4.73 17.39
C VAL A 125 -0.72 -4.55 16.80
N ARG A 126 -0.58 -4.56 15.47
CA ARG A 126 0.72 -4.40 14.80
C ARG A 126 1.25 -2.96 14.81
N LEU A 127 0.39 -1.96 14.92
CA LEU A 127 0.81 -0.56 15.08
C LEU A 127 1.51 -0.31 16.43
N GLY A 128 1.27 -1.16 17.45
CA GLY A 128 2.00 -1.15 18.71
C GLY A 128 3.46 -1.58 18.58
N ASP A 129 3.85 -2.26 17.50
CA ASP A 129 5.23 -2.71 17.29
C ASP A 129 6.14 -1.53 16.93
N VAL A 130 7.36 -1.50 17.48
CA VAL A 130 8.33 -0.42 17.26
C VAL A 130 8.73 -0.32 15.79
N GLY A 131 8.56 0.87 15.23
CA GLY A 131 8.96 1.20 13.85
C GLY A 131 7.97 0.71 12.77
N VAL A 132 6.81 0.20 13.17
CA VAL A 132 5.73 -0.16 12.27
C VAL A 132 4.77 1.02 12.08
N THR A 133 4.32 1.22 10.87
CA THR A 133 3.35 2.26 10.50
C THR A 133 2.44 1.76 9.38
N VAL A 134 1.35 2.46 9.12
CA VAL A 134 0.47 2.17 7.98
C VAL A 134 0.54 3.29 6.95
N VAL A 135 0.87 2.92 5.72
CA VAL A 135 1.02 3.88 4.62
C VAL A 135 0.11 3.51 3.45
N PRO A 136 -0.52 4.48 2.78
CA PRO A 136 -1.28 4.21 1.57
C PRO A 136 -0.33 3.97 0.39
N LEU A 137 -0.61 2.92 -0.40
CA LEU A 137 0.16 2.54 -1.58
C LEU A 137 -0.49 3.04 -2.87
N SER A 138 -1.78 2.84 -3.01
CA SER A 138 -2.52 3.22 -4.21
C SER A 138 -3.97 3.60 -3.90
N LEU A 139 -4.50 4.52 -4.71
CA LEU A 139 -5.90 4.93 -4.73
C LEU A 139 -6.47 4.60 -6.11
N TYR A 140 -7.62 3.95 -6.16
CA TYR A 140 -8.23 3.48 -7.40
C TYR A 140 -9.75 3.37 -7.29
N PHE A 141 -10.43 3.33 -8.44
CA PHE A 141 -11.82 2.90 -8.52
C PHE A 141 -11.89 1.41 -8.88
N GLN A 142 -12.78 0.70 -8.21
CA GLN A 142 -13.17 -0.66 -8.53
C GLN A 142 -14.70 -0.79 -8.44
N ASN A 143 -15.32 -1.22 -9.49
CA ASN A 143 -16.77 -1.35 -9.59
C ASN A 143 -17.53 -0.06 -9.19
N GLY A 144 -16.99 1.12 -9.55
CA GLY A 144 -17.57 2.42 -9.19
C GLY A 144 -17.26 2.96 -7.79
N TRP A 145 -16.65 2.13 -6.91
CA TRP A 145 -16.28 2.51 -5.56
C TRP A 145 -14.82 2.96 -5.48
N ALA A 146 -14.56 4.03 -4.74
CA ALA A 146 -13.20 4.45 -4.43
C ALA A 146 -12.62 3.55 -3.34
N LYS A 147 -11.46 2.97 -3.61
CA LYS A 147 -10.72 2.10 -2.70
C LYS A 147 -9.28 2.57 -2.55
N VAL A 148 -8.72 2.34 -1.39
CA VAL A 148 -7.32 2.61 -1.04
C VAL A 148 -6.65 1.31 -0.64
N GLU A 149 -5.56 1.01 -1.29
CA GLU A 149 -4.64 -0.05 -0.86
C GLU A 149 -3.70 0.54 0.19
N ILE A 150 -3.78 0.04 1.41
CA ILE A 150 -2.91 0.42 2.52
C ILE A 150 -1.95 -0.72 2.85
N ALA A 151 -0.77 -0.38 3.33
CA ALA A 151 0.23 -1.35 3.75
C ALA A 151 0.67 -1.12 5.18
N LEU A 152 0.69 -2.19 5.95
CA LEU A 152 1.45 -2.27 7.19
C LEU A 152 2.93 -2.34 6.80
N ALA A 153 3.74 -1.41 7.27
CA ALA A 153 5.08 -1.21 6.76
C ALA A 153 6.06 -0.82 7.86
N ARG A 154 7.31 -1.22 7.73
CA ARG A 154 8.40 -0.83 8.62
C ARG A 154 9.35 0.12 7.89
N GLY A 155 9.70 1.25 8.53
CA GLY A 155 10.66 2.21 7.99
C GLY A 155 12.03 1.57 7.75
N ARG A 156 12.59 1.73 6.55
CA ARG A 156 13.94 1.24 6.24
C ARG A 156 14.99 2.18 6.83
N ARG A 157 16.04 1.62 7.41
CA ARG A 157 17.23 2.38 7.81
C ARG A 157 17.97 2.87 6.56
N SER A 158 18.77 3.94 6.70
CA SER A 158 19.50 4.53 5.57
C SER A 158 20.44 3.54 4.86
N PHE A 159 21.02 2.59 5.59
CA PHE A 159 21.84 1.52 5.04
C PHE A 159 21.03 0.57 4.14
N ASP A 160 19.88 0.10 4.63
CA ASP A 160 18.99 -0.80 3.87
C ASP A 160 18.46 -0.13 2.60
N LYS A 161 18.24 1.20 2.64
CA LYS A 161 17.82 1.98 1.46
C LYS A 161 18.89 1.96 0.37
N ARG A 162 20.17 2.11 0.74
CA ARG A 162 21.29 2.07 -0.24
C ARG A 162 21.43 0.71 -0.89
N GLN A 163 21.33 -0.37 -0.12
CA GLN A 163 21.37 -1.73 -0.67
C GLN A 163 20.18 -2.00 -1.61
N ALA A 164 18.96 -1.59 -1.23
CA ALA A 164 17.78 -1.77 -2.07
C ALA A 164 17.82 -0.96 -3.36
N ILE A 165 18.52 0.19 -3.39
CA ILE A 165 18.75 0.96 -4.62
C ILE A 165 19.76 0.21 -5.48
N ALA A 166 20.90 -0.18 -4.93
CA ALA A 166 21.95 -0.91 -5.66
C ALA A 166 21.42 -2.19 -6.30
N GLN A 167 20.61 -2.97 -5.57
CA GLN A 167 19.98 -4.17 -6.10
C GLN A 167 19.05 -3.87 -7.28
N ARG A 168 18.19 -2.85 -7.17
CA ARG A 168 17.28 -2.48 -8.28
C ARG A 168 18.00 -1.97 -9.51
N ASP A 169 19.11 -1.28 -9.31
CA ASP A 169 19.91 -0.77 -10.43
C ASP A 169 20.64 -1.91 -11.13
N ALA A 170 21.18 -2.88 -10.38
CA ALA A 170 21.72 -4.11 -10.93
C ALA A 170 20.68 -4.94 -11.71
N ASP A 171 19.48 -5.11 -11.15
CA ASP A 171 18.39 -5.83 -11.81
C ASP A 171 17.96 -5.13 -13.13
N ARG A 172 17.96 -3.79 -13.14
CA ARG A 172 17.66 -3.01 -14.37
C ARG A 172 18.73 -3.15 -15.42
N GLU A 173 19.98 -3.19 -15.00
CA GLU A 173 21.14 -3.36 -15.91
C GLU A 173 21.10 -4.72 -16.56
N ILE A 174 20.88 -5.79 -15.78
CA ILE A 174 20.68 -7.16 -16.28
C ILE A 174 19.50 -7.22 -17.25
N ALA A 175 18.36 -6.61 -16.91
CA ALA A 175 17.20 -6.59 -17.79
C ALA A 175 17.45 -5.85 -19.11
N ARG A 176 18.22 -4.77 -19.10
CA ARG A 176 18.65 -4.05 -20.33
C ARG A 176 19.56 -4.93 -21.20
N GLU A 177 20.59 -5.53 -20.62
CA GLU A 177 21.50 -6.42 -21.35
C GLU A 177 20.77 -7.61 -21.99
N LEU A 178 19.84 -8.23 -21.25
CA LEU A 178 19.03 -9.33 -21.79
C LEU A 178 18.15 -8.86 -22.95
N SER A 179 17.53 -7.67 -22.82
CA SER A 179 16.70 -7.10 -23.90
C SER A 179 17.53 -6.79 -25.16
N ASP A 180 18.74 -6.28 -25.00
CA ASP A 180 19.62 -5.94 -26.12
C ASP A 180 20.18 -7.19 -26.82
N ARG A 181 20.53 -8.24 -26.05
CA ARG A 181 20.90 -9.55 -26.62
C ARG A 181 19.76 -10.18 -27.42
N LEU A 182 18.52 -10.08 -26.94
CA LEU A 182 17.33 -10.58 -27.64
C LEU A 182 17.05 -9.77 -28.92
N ARG A 183 17.23 -8.44 -28.89
CA ARG A 183 17.10 -7.58 -30.08
C ARG A 183 18.17 -7.86 -31.12
N GLY A 184 19.41 -8.06 -30.69
CA GLY A 184 20.54 -8.41 -31.59
C GLY A 184 20.32 -9.75 -32.27
N ARG A 185 19.76 -10.75 -31.58
CA ARG A 185 19.43 -12.06 -32.14
C ARG A 185 18.34 -11.98 -33.21
N ARG A 186 17.28 -11.15 -33.00
CA ARG A 186 16.21 -10.91 -33.99
C ARG A 186 16.70 -10.19 -35.26
N ARG A 187 17.70 -9.32 -35.16
CA ARG A 187 18.28 -8.65 -36.33
C ARG A 187 19.10 -9.62 -37.19
N ARG A 188 19.84 -10.57 -36.60
CA ARG A 188 20.65 -11.55 -37.36
C ARG A 188 19.77 -12.53 -38.12
N THR A 189 18.63 -12.94 -37.64
CA THR A 189 17.72 -13.87 -38.33
C THR A 189 16.94 -13.21 -39.48
N ARG A 190 16.81 -11.86 -39.52
CA ARG A 190 16.13 -11.14 -40.62
C ARG A 190 17.05 -10.72 -41.79
N GLY A 191 18.36 -10.83 -41.63
CA GLY A 191 19.32 -10.47 -42.63
C GLY A 191 19.89 -11.65 -43.45
N SER A 192 19.32 -12.86 -43.30
CA SER A 192 19.76 -14.09 -43.98
C SER A 192 18.64 -14.70 -44.85
N SER A 193 17.89 -13.81 -45.53
CA SER A 193 16.93 -14.23 -46.59
C SER A 193 17.10 -13.34 -47.79
#